data_988071971489e9208a51a9569e33310d
#
_entry.id   988071971489e9208a51a9569e33310d
#
_cell.length_a   1.000
_cell.length_b   1.000
_cell.length_c   1.000
_cell.angle_alpha   90.00
_cell.angle_beta   90.00
_cell.angle_gamma   90.00
#
_symmetry.space_group_name_H-M   'P 1'
#
loop_
_entity.id
_entity.type
_entity.pdbx_description
1 polymer ?
#
loop_
_entity_poly.entity_id
_entity_poly.type
_entity_poly.pdbx_seq_one_letter_code
_entity_poly.pdbx_strand_id
1 'polypeptide(L)'
;MYWQLTYGDIVHYDPVGLRPAMREYTVFIDAISKVFAATGVRVGWAMGPAVIMKKMNAIMSHIGSWAPMAEQKAVAAFLPGKKAIDAYLAGFREGLSERLHQIYDGFKMLKSEGYDVDVLAPEAGIYLTIKVGLVGKVFGDAVIKSQQEVTSFLLNEAALAVVPFSAFGAPKTSPWYRLSVGTCRLEDIPEMFLKLRAAMEKLS
;
A
#
# COMPACT_ATOMS: atom_id res chain seq x y z
N MET A 1 6.96 -2.07 -8.29
CA MET A 1 7.47 -2.13 -6.91
C MET A 1 6.76 -3.16 -6.03
N TYR A 2 5.53 -3.56 -6.34
CA TYR A 2 4.74 -4.53 -5.53
C TYR A 2 4.45 -5.84 -6.27
N TRP A 3 4.97 -6.02 -7.47
CA TRP A 3 4.62 -7.12 -8.37
C TRP A 3 4.91 -8.53 -7.81
N GLN A 4 5.83 -8.66 -6.87
CA GLN A 4 6.12 -9.92 -6.16
C GLN A 4 5.27 -10.11 -4.89
N LEU A 5 4.49 -9.13 -4.48
CA LEU A 5 3.62 -9.20 -3.31
C LEU A 5 2.18 -9.50 -3.75
N THR A 6 1.96 -10.69 -4.28
CA THR A 6 0.64 -11.23 -4.63
C THR A 6 0.26 -12.34 -3.65
N TYR A 7 -1.03 -12.53 -3.41
CA TYR A 7 -1.57 -13.48 -2.44
C TYR A 7 -2.49 -14.50 -3.10
N GLY A 8 -2.59 -15.71 -2.52
CA GLY A 8 -3.35 -16.79 -3.11
C GLY A 8 -2.84 -17.16 -4.51
N ASP A 9 -3.76 -17.38 -5.44
CA ASP A 9 -3.49 -17.75 -6.82
C ASP A 9 -3.34 -16.53 -7.76
N ILE A 10 -3.20 -15.34 -7.20
CA ILE A 10 -3.08 -14.10 -7.99
C ILE A 10 -1.72 -14.02 -8.66
N VAL A 11 -1.72 -13.89 -9.97
CA VAL A 11 -0.53 -13.74 -10.81
C VAL A 11 -0.43 -12.31 -11.33
N HIS A 12 0.74 -11.71 -11.13
CA HIS A 12 1.03 -10.40 -11.73
C HIS A 12 1.41 -10.55 -13.20
N TYR A 13 0.81 -9.73 -14.05
CA TYR A 13 1.13 -9.63 -15.47
C TYR A 13 1.66 -8.24 -15.82
N ASP A 14 2.64 -8.17 -16.70
CA ASP A 14 3.15 -6.93 -17.26
C ASP A 14 2.98 -6.88 -18.79
N PRO A 15 2.92 -5.68 -19.39
CA PRO A 15 2.69 -5.56 -20.84
C PRO A 15 3.74 -6.26 -21.70
N VAL A 16 5.00 -6.29 -21.26
CA VAL A 16 6.10 -6.89 -22.03
C VAL A 16 6.07 -8.41 -21.93
N GLY A 17 5.72 -8.95 -20.76
CA GLY A 17 5.52 -10.38 -20.55
C GLY A 17 4.36 -10.93 -21.38
N LEU A 18 3.26 -10.20 -21.47
CA LEU A 18 2.10 -10.57 -22.28
C LEU A 18 2.33 -10.41 -23.79
N ARG A 19 3.06 -9.35 -24.21
CA ARG A 19 3.36 -9.04 -25.60
C ARG A 19 4.75 -8.45 -25.72
N PRO A 20 5.77 -9.23 -26.14
CA PRO A 20 7.17 -8.79 -26.19
C PRO A 20 7.42 -7.50 -26.99
N ALA A 21 6.64 -7.23 -28.06
CA ALA A 21 6.71 -6.00 -28.84
C ALA A 21 6.43 -4.72 -28.01
N MET A 22 5.75 -4.86 -26.88
CA MET A 22 5.49 -3.73 -25.96
C MET A 22 6.77 -3.19 -25.29
N ARG A 23 7.91 -3.89 -25.40
CA ARG A 23 9.21 -3.41 -24.89
C ARG A 23 9.60 -2.06 -25.46
N GLU A 24 9.23 -1.75 -26.69
CA GLU A 24 9.52 -0.48 -27.34
C GLU A 24 8.67 0.69 -26.81
N TYR A 25 7.58 0.39 -26.11
CA TYR A 25 6.63 1.38 -25.61
C TYR A 25 6.54 1.38 -24.08
N THR A 26 7.32 0.54 -23.40
CA THR A 26 7.24 0.38 -21.96
C THR A 26 8.50 0.87 -21.26
N VAL A 27 8.34 1.75 -20.27
CA VAL A 27 9.38 2.05 -19.29
C VAL A 27 9.00 1.35 -17.99
N PHE A 28 9.78 0.35 -17.63
CA PHE A 28 9.63 -0.39 -16.38
C PHE A 28 10.43 0.32 -15.28
N ILE A 29 9.76 0.64 -14.17
CA ILE A 29 10.38 1.28 -13.00
C ILE A 29 10.17 0.38 -11.79
N ASP A 30 11.25 0.02 -11.11
CA ASP A 30 11.20 -0.79 -9.91
C ASP A 30 12.21 -0.33 -8.85
N ALA A 31 12.08 -0.86 -7.64
CA ALA A 31 12.95 -0.54 -6.51
C ALA A 31 12.87 -1.61 -5.43
N ILE A 32 13.91 -1.69 -4.61
CA ILE A 32 13.92 -2.60 -3.45
C ILE A 32 13.03 -2.12 -2.29
N SER A 33 12.56 -0.88 -2.35
CA SER A 33 11.92 -0.18 -1.23
C SER A 33 10.72 -0.92 -0.62
N LYS A 34 9.91 -1.62 -1.43
CA LYS A 34 8.65 -2.23 -0.97
C LYS A 34 8.75 -3.75 -0.88
N VAL A 35 9.13 -4.40 -1.96
CA VAL A 35 9.27 -5.85 -2.04
C VAL A 35 10.25 -6.40 -0.99
N PHE A 36 11.31 -5.66 -0.68
CA PHE A 36 12.32 -6.06 0.30
C PHE A 36 12.26 -5.25 1.60
N ALA A 37 11.16 -4.53 1.87
CA ALA A 37 11.01 -3.66 3.04
C ALA A 37 12.20 -2.69 3.27
N ALA A 38 12.93 -2.35 2.20
CA ALA A 38 14.22 -1.63 2.22
C ALA A 38 14.06 -0.14 1.81
N THR A 39 13.06 0.54 2.39
CA THR A 39 12.76 1.95 2.03
C THR A 39 13.91 2.90 2.30
N GLY A 40 14.72 2.64 3.33
CA GLY A 40 15.87 3.47 3.72
C GLY A 40 17.08 3.33 2.80
N VAL A 41 17.19 2.27 2.00
CA VAL A 41 18.35 2.02 1.12
C VAL A 41 18.36 2.97 -0.09
N ARG A 42 17.22 3.50 -0.53
CA ARG A 42 17.10 4.53 -1.57
C ARG A 42 17.61 4.12 -2.94
N VAL A 43 17.42 2.86 -3.36
CA VAL A 43 17.83 2.34 -4.67
C VAL A 43 16.61 1.87 -5.47
N GLY A 44 16.53 2.36 -6.70
CA GLY A 44 15.59 1.90 -7.71
C GLY A 44 16.26 1.93 -9.09
N TRP A 45 15.59 1.38 -10.07
CA TRP A 45 16.08 1.32 -11.44
C TRP A 45 14.95 1.50 -12.45
N ALA A 46 15.32 1.91 -13.65
CA ALA A 46 14.42 1.97 -14.79
C ALA A 46 15.00 1.16 -15.96
N MET A 47 14.14 0.49 -16.69
CA MET A 47 14.47 -0.23 -17.92
C MET A 47 13.46 0.13 -19.01
N GLY A 48 13.94 0.31 -20.25
CA GLY A 48 13.05 0.69 -21.34
C GLY A 48 13.82 1.01 -22.63
N PRO A 49 13.17 1.66 -23.62
CA PRO A 49 13.78 2.02 -24.89
C PRO A 49 15.05 2.86 -24.70
N ALA A 50 16.12 2.50 -25.40
CA ALA A 50 17.44 3.11 -25.21
C ALA A 50 17.44 4.64 -25.37
N VAL A 51 16.60 5.19 -26.25
CA VAL A 51 16.46 6.64 -26.45
C VAL A 51 15.92 7.31 -25.18
N ILE A 52 14.94 6.73 -24.54
CA ILE A 52 14.35 7.22 -23.28
C ILE A 52 15.38 7.11 -22.14
N MET A 53 16.02 5.94 -22.00
CA MET A 53 17.02 5.70 -20.95
C MET A 53 18.20 6.68 -21.05
N LYS A 54 18.68 6.98 -22.27
CA LYS A 54 19.73 7.99 -22.48
C LYS A 54 19.30 9.39 -21.99
N LYS A 55 18.08 9.81 -22.30
CA LYS A 55 17.55 11.11 -21.84
C LYS A 55 17.37 11.14 -20.31
N MET A 56 16.82 10.08 -19.72
CA MET A 56 16.70 9.98 -18.26
C MET A 56 18.06 10.06 -17.57
N ASN A 57 19.06 9.33 -18.08
CA ASN A 57 20.41 9.39 -17.54
C ASN A 57 21.03 10.79 -17.64
N ALA A 58 20.85 11.49 -18.77
CA ALA A 58 21.33 12.85 -18.94
C ALA A 58 20.67 13.82 -17.93
N ILE A 59 19.36 13.72 -17.74
CA ILE A 59 18.63 14.52 -16.73
C ILE A 59 19.18 14.25 -15.34
N MET A 60 19.29 12.96 -14.95
CA MET A 60 19.82 12.56 -13.65
C MET A 60 21.24 13.10 -13.43
N SER A 61 22.07 13.12 -14.47
CA SER A 61 23.43 13.69 -14.44
C SER A 61 23.43 15.18 -14.11
N HIS A 62 22.49 15.93 -14.66
CA HIS A 62 22.40 17.38 -14.45
C HIS A 62 21.81 17.76 -13.08
N ILE A 63 20.82 17.01 -12.59
CA ILE A 63 20.19 17.31 -11.29
C ILE A 63 20.95 16.72 -10.09
N GLY A 64 21.94 15.84 -10.34
CA GLY A 64 22.77 15.25 -9.29
C GLY A 64 22.01 14.33 -8.33
N SER A 65 20.89 13.74 -8.75
CA SER A 65 19.99 12.95 -7.92
C SER A 65 20.17 11.44 -8.13
N TRP A 66 21.38 10.95 -7.82
CA TRP A 66 21.71 9.53 -7.93
C TRP A 66 21.35 8.76 -6.66
N ALA A 67 21.08 7.45 -6.83
CA ALA A 67 21.17 6.53 -5.70
C ALA A 67 22.63 6.47 -5.18
N PRO A 68 22.87 6.33 -3.88
CA PRO A 68 24.23 6.24 -3.33
C PRO A 68 25.00 5.06 -3.92
N MET A 69 26.30 5.23 -4.22
CA MET A 69 27.11 4.25 -4.93
C MET A 69 27.28 2.93 -4.13
N ALA A 70 27.45 3.02 -2.81
CA ALA A 70 27.63 1.84 -1.97
C ALA A 70 26.37 0.97 -2.01
N GLU A 71 25.21 1.57 -1.89
CA GLU A 71 23.90 0.91 -1.91
C GLU A 71 23.58 0.33 -3.30
N GLN A 72 23.95 1.03 -4.39
CA GLN A 72 23.83 0.47 -5.74
C GLN A 72 24.64 -0.83 -5.88
N LYS A 73 25.90 -0.84 -5.40
CA LYS A 73 26.78 -2.03 -5.46
C LYS A 73 26.22 -3.15 -4.57
N ALA A 74 25.73 -2.82 -3.37
CA ALA A 74 25.12 -3.80 -2.47
C ALA A 74 23.88 -4.45 -3.10
N VAL A 75 22.99 -3.65 -3.70
CA VAL A 75 21.80 -4.14 -4.39
C VAL A 75 22.18 -4.99 -5.61
N ALA A 76 23.17 -4.58 -6.38
CA ALA A 76 23.66 -5.35 -7.54
C ALA A 76 24.25 -6.71 -7.12
N ALA A 77 24.91 -6.79 -5.95
CA ALA A 77 25.39 -8.03 -5.40
C ALA A 77 24.28 -8.91 -4.78
N PHE A 78 23.23 -8.29 -4.23
CA PHE A 78 22.10 -8.97 -3.60
C PHE A 78 21.16 -9.63 -4.61
N LEU A 79 20.77 -8.93 -5.68
CA LEU A 79 19.73 -9.39 -6.62
C LEU A 79 19.99 -10.73 -7.31
N PRO A 80 21.25 -11.15 -7.61
CA PRO A 80 21.52 -12.50 -8.14
C PRO A 80 21.24 -13.65 -7.16
N GLY A 81 21.11 -13.37 -5.87
CA GLY A 81 20.93 -14.36 -4.80
C GLY A 81 19.53 -15.00 -4.76
N LYS A 82 19.05 -15.54 -5.88
CA LYS A 82 17.68 -16.00 -6.07
C LYS A 82 17.14 -16.88 -4.93
N LYS A 83 17.90 -17.87 -4.48
CA LYS A 83 17.45 -18.80 -3.42
C LYS A 83 17.15 -18.08 -2.10
N ALA A 84 18.02 -17.17 -1.68
CA ALA A 84 17.85 -16.40 -0.45
C ALA A 84 16.69 -15.38 -0.58
N ILE A 85 16.56 -14.78 -1.77
CA ILE A 85 15.45 -13.87 -2.08
C ILE A 85 14.11 -14.61 -2.07
N ASP A 86 14.00 -15.76 -2.71
CA ASP A 86 12.76 -16.55 -2.75
C ASP A 86 12.35 -16.97 -1.32
N ALA A 87 13.28 -17.40 -0.48
CA ALA A 87 13.02 -17.75 0.91
C ALA A 87 12.54 -16.54 1.74
N TYR A 88 13.21 -15.39 1.59
CA TYR A 88 12.78 -14.16 2.24
C TYR A 88 11.37 -13.74 1.81
N LEU A 89 11.11 -13.73 0.51
CA LEU A 89 9.81 -13.32 -0.04
C LEU A 89 8.68 -14.26 0.37
N ALA A 90 8.95 -15.55 0.54
CA ALA A 90 7.95 -16.49 1.03
C ALA A 90 7.46 -16.10 2.43
N GLY A 91 8.36 -15.96 3.40
CA GLY A 91 8.00 -15.55 4.77
C GLY A 91 7.44 -14.12 4.84
N PHE A 92 7.97 -13.20 4.02
CA PHE A 92 7.48 -11.82 3.99
C PHE A 92 6.03 -11.74 3.47
N ARG A 93 5.70 -12.49 2.39
CA ARG A 93 4.34 -12.57 1.87
C ARG A 93 3.38 -13.23 2.84
N GLU A 94 3.80 -14.30 3.51
CA GLU A 94 3.00 -14.98 4.52
C GLU A 94 2.59 -14.01 5.65
N GLY A 95 3.56 -13.33 6.25
CA GLY A 95 3.29 -12.39 7.33
C GLY A 95 2.48 -11.15 6.90
N LEU A 96 2.59 -10.69 5.63
CA LEU A 96 1.74 -9.63 5.10
C LEU A 96 0.32 -10.13 4.84
N SER A 97 0.20 -11.31 4.25
CA SER A 97 -1.09 -11.95 3.95
C SER A 97 -1.91 -12.14 5.22
N GLU A 98 -1.30 -12.63 6.29
CA GLU A 98 -1.95 -12.84 7.58
C GLU A 98 -2.53 -11.53 8.14
N ARG A 99 -1.74 -10.44 8.16
CA ARG A 99 -2.22 -9.12 8.61
C ARG A 99 -3.36 -8.59 7.75
N LEU A 100 -3.22 -8.70 6.43
CA LEU A 100 -4.24 -8.22 5.48
C LEU A 100 -5.56 -8.97 5.67
N HIS A 101 -5.53 -10.30 5.83
CA HIS A 101 -6.73 -11.09 6.02
C HIS A 101 -7.36 -10.86 7.39
N GLN A 102 -6.58 -10.76 8.47
CA GLN A 102 -7.15 -10.42 9.78
C GLN A 102 -7.87 -9.06 9.77
N ILE A 103 -7.29 -8.05 9.11
CA ILE A 103 -7.94 -6.74 8.99
C ILE A 103 -9.15 -6.81 8.06
N TYR A 104 -9.07 -7.54 6.96
CA TYR A 104 -10.20 -7.79 6.07
C TYR A 104 -11.38 -8.42 6.83
N ASP A 105 -11.13 -9.50 7.56
CA ASP A 105 -12.16 -10.21 8.34
C ASP A 105 -12.78 -9.31 9.42
N GLY A 106 -11.97 -8.50 10.09
CA GLY A 106 -12.44 -7.53 11.08
C GLY A 106 -13.39 -6.47 10.49
N PHE A 107 -13.08 -5.91 9.31
CA PHE A 107 -14.01 -5.00 8.62
C PHE A 107 -15.26 -5.72 8.12
N LYS A 108 -15.17 -6.96 7.66
CA LYS A 108 -16.35 -7.77 7.30
C LYS A 108 -17.25 -8.01 8.49
N MET A 109 -16.67 -8.27 9.66
CA MET A 109 -17.39 -8.43 10.91
C MET A 109 -18.13 -7.14 11.30
N LEU A 110 -17.45 -5.99 11.33
CA LEU A 110 -18.09 -4.70 11.62
C LEU A 110 -19.24 -4.40 10.64
N LYS A 111 -19.06 -4.70 9.35
CA LYS A 111 -20.13 -4.56 8.35
C LYS A 111 -21.34 -5.44 8.70
N SER A 112 -21.11 -6.69 9.12
CA SER A 112 -22.19 -7.61 9.51
C SER A 112 -22.93 -7.17 10.78
N GLU A 113 -22.28 -6.38 11.63
CA GLU A 113 -22.87 -5.76 12.83
C GLU A 113 -23.65 -4.48 12.51
N GLY A 114 -23.69 -4.04 11.24
CA GLY A 114 -24.51 -2.91 10.81
C GLY A 114 -23.76 -1.58 10.69
N TYR A 115 -22.44 -1.54 10.93
CA TYR A 115 -21.65 -0.34 10.68
C TYR A 115 -21.53 -0.06 9.18
N ASP A 116 -21.55 1.23 8.78
CA ASP A 116 -21.35 1.63 7.38
C ASP A 116 -19.87 1.58 7.01
N VAL A 117 -19.34 0.39 7.00
CA VAL A 117 -17.96 0.09 6.56
C VAL A 117 -17.96 -1.01 5.51
N ASP A 118 -16.91 -1.08 4.69
CA ASP A 118 -16.67 -2.17 3.75
C ASP A 118 -15.16 -2.33 3.50
N VAL A 119 -14.77 -3.41 2.84
CA VAL A 119 -13.38 -3.70 2.53
C VAL A 119 -13.29 -4.54 1.27
N LEU A 120 -12.32 -4.25 0.41
CA LEU A 120 -11.99 -5.11 -0.73
C LEU A 120 -11.04 -6.21 -0.30
N ALA A 121 -11.24 -7.42 -0.87
CA ALA A 121 -10.35 -8.55 -0.61
C ALA A 121 -8.90 -8.23 -0.99
N PRO A 122 -7.92 -8.61 -0.16
CA PRO A 122 -6.51 -8.37 -0.46
C PRO A 122 -6.01 -9.33 -1.54
N GLU A 123 -5.63 -8.79 -2.68
CA GLU A 123 -5.05 -9.54 -3.79
C GLU A 123 -3.55 -9.33 -3.92
N ALA A 124 -3.07 -8.12 -3.62
CA ALA A 124 -1.66 -7.77 -3.78
C ALA A 124 -1.24 -6.53 -2.96
N GLY A 125 0.06 -6.35 -2.77
CA GLY A 125 0.65 -5.18 -2.14
C GLY A 125 0.59 -5.23 -0.61
N ILE A 126 0.67 -4.05 0.02
CA ILE A 126 0.70 -3.88 1.48
C ILE A 126 -0.46 -3.00 1.96
N TYR A 127 -1.48 -2.84 1.14
CA TYR A 127 -2.59 -1.93 1.42
C TYR A 127 -3.92 -2.65 1.31
N LEU A 128 -4.87 -2.24 2.15
CA LEU A 128 -6.28 -2.52 1.99
C LEU A 128 -7.02 -1.27 1.51
N THR A 129 -8.03 -1.48 0.70
CA THR A 129 -9.02 -0.49 0.33
C THR A 129 -10.23 -0.69 1.24
N ILE A 130 -10.46 0.26 2.14
CA ILE A 130 -11.55 0.21 3.11
C ILE A 130 -12.55 1.34 2.85
N LYS A 131 -13.84 1.07 3.05
CA LYS A 131 -14.89 2.08 3.11
C LYS A 131 -15.18 2.43 4.56
N VAL A 132 -15.36 3.72 4.86
CA VAL A 132 -15.83 4.22 6.16
C VAL A 132 -16.79 5.37 5.91
N GLY A 133 -18.09 5.12 6.03
CA GLY A 133 -19.16 6.05 5.69
C GLY A 133 -19.65 6.84 6.91
N LEU A 134 -18.85 7.78 7.41
CA LEU A 134 -19.19 8.58 8.59
C LEU A 134 -19.62 10.02 8.29
N VAL A 135 -19.60 10.45 7.02
CA VAL A 135 -20.11 11.77 6.64
C VAL A 135 -21.61 11.82 6.91
N GLY A 136 -22.04 12.86 7.62
CA GLY A 136 -23.42 13.04 8.06
C GLY A 136 -23.70 12.54 9.48
N LYS A 137 -22.80 11.76 10.07
CA LYS A 137 -22.90 11.33 11.47
C LYS A 137 -22.56 12.47 12.44
N VAL A 138 -23.14 12.42 13.64
CA VAL A 138 -22.90 13.42 14.68
C VAL A 138 -21.91 12.86 15.71
N PHE A 139 -20.89 13.65 16.04
CA PHE A 139 -19.93 13.38 17.10
C PHE A 139 -19.94 14.53 18.10
N GLY A 140 -20.37 14.27 19.33
CA GLY A 140 -20.66 15.33 20.29
C GLY A 140 -21.74 16.28 19.75
N ASP A 141 -21.41 17.58 19.65
CA ASP A 141 -22.31 18.61 19.13
C ASP A 141 -22.06 18.93 17.63
N ALA A 142 -21.15 18.20 16.96
CA ALA A 142 -20.74 18.49 15.61
C ALA A 142 -21.09 17.38 14.61
N VAL A 143 -21.54 17.77 13.41
CA VAL A 143 -21.74 16.86 12.28
C VAL A 143 -20.42 16.68 11.54
N ILE A 144 -20.04 15.45 11.23
CA ILE A 144 -18.92 15.13 10.35
C ILE A 144 -19.34 15.46 8.91
N LYS A 145 -18.70 16.44 8.29
CA LYS A 145 -19.11 17.01 6.99
C LYS A 145 -18.22 16.60 5.82
N SER A 146 -17.03 16.08 6.08
CA SER A 146 -16.03 15.88 5.03
C SER A 146 -15.19 14.63 5.27
N GLN A 147 -14.59 14.13 4.18
CA GLN A 147 -13.61 13.04 4.22
C GLN A 147 -12.41 13.35 5.14
N GLN A 148 -11.99 14.63 5.19
CA GLN A 148 -10.92 15.08 6.08
C GLN A 148 -11.32 14.95 7.55
N GLU A 149 -12.56 15.31 7.90
CA GLU A 149 -13.06 15.15 9.27
C GLU A 149 -13.20 13.69 9.66
N VAL A 150 -13.62 12.81 8.74
CA VAL A 150 -13.58 11.35 8.96
C VAL A 150 -12.17 10.87 9.26
N THR A 151 -11.17 11.34 8.48
CA THR A 151 -9.76 10.97 8.71
C THR A 151 -9.29 11.43 10.09
N SER A 152 -9.64 12.66 10.48
CA SER A 152 -9.29 13.21 11.79
C SER A 152 -9.99 12.46 12.93
N PHE A 153 -11.26 12.12 12.77
CA PHE A 153 -12.02 11.30 13.72
C PHE A 153 -11.38 9.92 13.92
N LEU A 154 -11.09 9.20 12.83
CA LEU A 154 -10.45 7.88 12.90
C LEU A 154 -9.08 7.94 13.60
N LEU A 155 -8.30 8.98 13.32
CA LEU A 155 -6.99 9.16 13.94
C LEU A 155 -7.10 9.45 15.44
N ASN A 156 -7.97 10.36 15.83
CA ASN A 156 -8.06 10.84 17.21
C ASN A 156 -8.84 9.89 18.12
N GLU A 157 -9.92 9.30 17.63
CA GLU A 157 -10.82 8.47 18.45
C GLU A 157 -10.53 6.97 18.36
N ALA A 158 -9.97 6.51 17.22
CA ALA A 158 -9.67 5.09 17.01
C ALA A 158 -8.16 4.80 16.90
N ALA A 159 -7.29 5.82 16.96
CA ALA A 159 -5.86 5.72 16.68
C ALA A 159 -5.55 5.06 15.31
N LEU A 160 -6.46 5.22 14.34
CA LEU A 160 -6.38 4.60 13.02
C LEU A 160 -6.02 5.63 11.96
N ALA A 161 -4.78 5.55 11.46
CA ALA A 161 -4.30 6.40 10.38
C ALA A 161 -4.65 5.81 9.02
N VAL A 162 -5.42 6.55 8.22
CA VAL A 162 -5.83 6.16 6.86
C VAL A 162 -5.54 7.29 5.87
N VAL A 163 -5.39 6.95 4.59
CA VAL A 163 -5.21 7.95 3.54
C VAL A 163 -6.46 7.97 2.65
N PRO A 164 -7.17 9.10 2.57
CA PRO A 164 -8.37 9.22 1.75
C PRO A 164 -8.04 9.08 0.27
N PHE A 165 -8.90 8.43 -0.52
CA PHE A 165 -8.67 8.27 -1.96
C PHE A 165 -8.69 9.60 -2.73
N SER A 166 -9.25 10.66 -2.18
CA SER A 166 -9.13 12.01 -2.75
C SER A 166 -7.68 12.50 -2.85
N ALA A 167 -6.77 12.01 -2.00
CA ALA A 167 -5.33 12.26 -2.12
C ALA A 167 -4.72 11.64 -3.40
N PHE A 168 -5.43 10.72 -4.04
CA PHE A 168 -5.04 10.04 -5.28
C PHE A 168 -5.95 10.41 -6.47
N GLY A 169 -6.71 11.49 -6.38
CA GLY A 169 -7.54 12.01 -7.46
C GLY A 169 -8.99 11.52 -7.49
N ALA A 170 -9.44 10.76 -6.51
CA ALA A 170 -10.86 10.41 -6.37
C ALA A 170 -11.69 11.65 -5.92
N PRO A 171 -13.01 11.67 -6.13
CA PRO A 171 -13.87 12.72 -5.60
C PRO A 171 -13.73 12.89 -4.09
N LYS A 172 -13.80 14.13 -3.60
CA LYS A 172 -13.75 14.44 -2.15
C LYS A 172 -14.91 13.86 -1.35
N THR A 173 -15.96 13.42 -2.02
CA THR A 173 -17.12 12.73 -1.44
C THR A 173 -16.94 11.20 -1.34
N SER A 174 -15.83 10.66 -1.84
CA SER A 174 -15.55 9.22 -1.79
C SER A 174 -15.43 8.73 -0.34
N PRO A 175 -16.14 7.69 0.08
CA PRO A 175 -16.01 7.11 1.43
C PRO A 175 -14.88 6.09 1.54
N TRP A 176 -14.01 6.01 0.54
CA TRP A 176 -12.94 5.02 0.46
C TRP A 176 -11.59 5.57 0.91
N TYR A 177 -10.84 4.73 1.61
CA TYR A 177 -9.54 5.06 2.21
C TYR A 177 -8.54 3.93 1.93
N ARG A 178 -7.27 4.28 1.89
CA ARG A 178 -6.16 3.32 1.87
C ARG A 178 -5.66 3.10 3.29
N LEU A 179 -5.63 1.86 3.75
CA LEU A 179 -5.02 1.42 4.99
C LEU A 179 -3.72 0.64 4.70
N SER A 180 -2.63 1.01 5.35
CA SER A 180 -1.33 0.31 5.21
C SER A 180 -1.12 -0.68 6.34
N VAL A 181 -0.68 -1.89 5.98
CA VAL A 181 -0.31 -2.93 6.97
C VAL A 181 1.20 -3.12 7.11
N GLY A 182 2.00 -2.29 6.42
CA GLY A 182 3.46 -2.47 6.35
C GLY A 182 4.19 -2.34 7.68
N THR A 183 3.65 -1.61 8.64
CA THR A 183 4.23 -1.41 9.99
C THR A 183 3.32 -1.93 11.11
N CYS A 184 2.17 -2.49 10.76
CA CYS A 184 1.24 -3.06 11.73
C CYS A 184 1.80 -4.37 12.29
N ARG A 185 1.76 -4.56 13.61
CA ARG A 185 2.05 -5.84 14.23
C ARG A 185 0.76 -6.66 14.31
N LEU A 186 0.87 -7.97 14.19
CA LEU A 186 -0.27 -8.87 14.19
C LEU A 186 -1.08 -8.79 15.48
N GLU A 187 -0.36 -8.73 16.61
CA GLU A 187 -0.91 -8.61 17.95
C GLU A 187 -1.67 -7.32 18.23
N ASP A 188 -1.45 -6.25 17.44
CA ASP A 188 -2.13 -4.96 17.61
C ASP A 188 -3.52 -4.92 16.90
N ILE A 189 -3.80 -5.85 15.99
CA ILE A 189 -5.01 -5.83 15.16
C ILE A 189 -6.30 -5.98 16.00
N PRO A 190 -6.39 -6.89 16.97
CA PRO A 190 -7.58 -6.98 17.81
C PRO A 190 -7.87 -5.70 18.58
N GLU A 191 -6.86 -5.06 19.16
CA GLU A 191 -7.02 -3.78 19.87
C GLU A 191 -7.44 -2.64 18.93
N MET A 192 -6.90 -2.62 17.69
CA MET A 192 -7.32 -1.66 16.66
C MET A 192 -8.84 -1.74 16.42
N PHE A 193 -9.41 -2.95 16.30
CA PHE A 193 -10.85 -3.12 16.09
C PHE A 193 -11.67 -2.78 17.32
N LEU A 194 -11.19 -3.05 18.54
CA LEU A 194 -11.83 -2.60 19.77
C LEU A 194 -11.94 -1.07 19.83
N LYS A 195 -10.85 -0.36 19.52
CA LYS A 195 -10.82 1.10 19.47
C LYS A 195 -11.73 1.66 18.38
N LEU A 196 -11.70 1.06 17.17
CA LEU A 196 -12.54 1.49 16.06
C LEU A 196 -14.03 1.34 16.39
N ARG A 197 -14.43 0.21 16.98
CA ARG A 197 -15.81 -0.01 17.42
C ARG A 197 -16.23 1.01 18.48
N ALA A 198 -15.43 1.17 19.54
CA ALA A 198 -15.71 2.13 20.60
C ALA A 198 -15.79 3.58 20.09
N ALA A 199 -15.01 3.94 19.07
CA ALA A 199 -15.11 5.23 18.42
C ALA A 199 -16.43 5.37 17.65
N MET A 200 -16.82 4.37 16.85
CA MET A 200 -18.06 4.40 16.07
C MET A 200 -19.33 4.38 16.94
N GLU A 201 -19.30 3.77 18.12
CA GLU A 201 -20.39 3.79 19.09
C GLU A 201 -20.66 5.17 19.69
N LYS A 202 -19.71 6.12 19.59
CA LYS A 202 -19.91 7.52 20.01
C LYS A 202 -20.69 8.35 18.99
N LEU A 203 -20.96 7.80 17.81
CA LEU A 203 -21.63 8.49 16.72
C LEU A 203 -23.15 8.22 16.74
N SER A 204 -23.92 9.26 16.41
CA SER A 204 -25.37 9.18 16.26
C SER A 204 -25.82 9.58 14.84
#